data_dc83a150ad0f1b01aab3c75b1a628a4c
#
_entry.id   dc83a150ad0f1b01aab3c75b1a628a4c
#
_cell.length_a   1.000
_cell.length_b   1.000
_cell.length_c   1.000
_cell.angle_alpha   90.00
_cell.angle_beta   90.00
_cell.angle_gamma   90.00
#
_symmetry.space_group_name_H-M   'P 1'
#
loop_
_entity.id
_entity.type
_entity.pdbx_description
1 polymer ?
#
loop_
_entity_poly.entity_id
_entity_poly.type
_entity_poly.pdbx_seq_one_letter_code
_entity_poly.pdbx_strand_id
1 'polypeptide(L)'
;MLRISKKIIQRPQLLSALATQTFKRNYGASYSYPFISSTPPTSLHSFTEEEIMMKDTVTRFARHVVGPKVMEMDEEERMDKGVLKSLFESGLMGIEIEPEYEGSGCSFTSAILAIEELAKVDPAISVLCDIHNTLINTMIRKYGTEAIKKKYLPRLATDTIGSFAISEAGSGSDAFALVTKAEDKGDHYVLNGSKMWISNSAEAELMIVFANTNPSAGYKGITAFLVEKQWGIKIAKREKKLGIKASSTCELSFEDVRVPKENVLGVVGQGYKYAIESLNEGRIGIAAQMVGLAQGAFDIALPYIMERKQFGKPVGEFQGMQHQYAQVAVEIEAARLLTYNAARLKEEGKPFVMEAAMAKLYASKIAEKSASYAVEWMGGNGFVRETGVEKFYRDAKIGAIYEGTSNIQLQTIAKIVASKYA
;
A
#
# COMPACT_ATOMS: atom_id res chain seq x y z
N MET A 1 11.97 4.08 -21.79
CA MET A 1 10.62 4.65 -21.94
C MET A 1 9.75 3.66 -22.69
N LEU A 2 8.95 2.88 -21.98
CA LEU A 2 7.98 1.96 -22.57
C LEU A 2 6.65 2.24 -21.89
N ARG A 3 5.84 3.13 -22.50
CA ARG A 3 4.40 3.16 -22.25
C ARG A 3 3.88 1.77 -22.61
N ILE A 4 3.20 1.11 -21.67
CA ILE A 4 2.47 -0.13 -21.94
C ILE A 4 1.27 0.25 -22.82
N SER A 5 1.49 0.40 -24.11
CA SER A 5 0.43 0.58 -25.08
C SER A 5 0.09 -0.78 -25.70
N LYS A 6 -1.17 -1.01 -25.98
CA LYS A 6 -1.73 -2.21 -26.66
C LYS A 6 -1.00 -2.69 -27.93
N LYS A 7 0.09 -2.03 -28.36
CA LYS A 7 0.87 -2.40 -29.57
C LYS A 7 1.93 -3.50 -29.36
N ILE A 8 2.14 -4.01 -28.13
CA ILE A 8 3.17 -5.05 -27.87
C ILE A 8 2.63 -6.47 -27.99
N ILE A 9 1.33 -6.68 -28.22
CA ILE A 9 0.69 -8.01 -28.29
C ILE A 9 0.97 -8.76 -29.63
N GLN A 10 1.70 -8.20 -30.58
CA GLN A 10 1.82 -8.82 -31.93
C GLN A 10 3.15 -9.50 -32.27
N ARG A 11 4.01 -9.89 -31.33
CA ARG A 11 5.20 -10.73 -31.67
C ARG A 11 5.51 -11.81 -30.61
N PRO A 12 4.97 -13.04 -30.77
CA PRO A 12 5.24 -14.14 -29.84
C PRO A 12 6.62 -14.82 -29.98
N GLN A 13 7.48 -14.43 -30.92
CA GLN A 13 8.66 -15.24 -31.29
C GLN A 13 10.01 -14.80 -30.67
N LEU A 14 10.07 -13.82 -29.77
CA LEU A 14 11.34 -13.34 -29.19
C LEU A 14 11.58 -13.74 -27.72
N LEU A 15 10.71 -14.54 -27.11
CA LEU A 15 10.80 -14.94 -25.69
C LEU A 15 11.40 -16.34 -25.45
N SER A 16 11.74 -17.11 -26.50
CA SER A 16 12.30 -18.47 -26.32
C SER A 16 13.82 -18.56 -26.19
N ALA A 17 14.55 -17.45 -26.34
CA ALA A 17 16.02 -17.48 -26.43
C ALA A 17 16.78 -17.08 -25.16
N LEU A 18 16.10 -16.71 -24.06
CA LEU A 18 16.75 -16.23 -22.82
C LEU A 18 16.52 -17.11 -21.58
N ALA A 19 15.91 -18.27 -21.73
CA ALA A 19 15.55 -19.15 -20.61
C ALA A 19 16.53 -20.30 -20.34
N THR A 20 17.72 -20.32 -20.93
CA THR A 20 18.69 -21.41 -20.71
C THR A 20 20.09 -20.87 -20.46
N GLN A 21 20.33 -20.34 -19.26
CA GLN A 21 21.67 -20.44 -18.65
C GLN A 21 21.54 -21.12 -17.29
N THR A 22 21.76 -22.44 -17.35
CA THR A 22 21.90 -23.34 -16.23
C THR A 22 23.20 -23.04 -15.48
N PHE A 23 23.09 -22.57 -14.23
CA PHE A 23 24.19 -22.69 -13.28
C PHE A 23 24.30 -24.15 -12.80
N LYS A 24 25.18 -24.92 -13.40
CA LYS A 24 25.62 -26.17 -12.80
C LYS A 24 26.65 -25.88 -11.72
N ARG A 25 26.29 -26.05 -10.45
CA ARG A 25 27.25 -26.33 -9.38
C ARG A 25 26.93 -27.72 -8.82
N ASN A 26 27.99 -28.56 -8.84
CA ASN A 26 28.00 -29.90 -8.31
C ASN A 26 27.77 -29.92 -6.81
N TYR A 27 26.61 -30.39 -6.38
CA TYR A 27 26.41 -31.05 -5.09
C TYR A 27 25.64 -32.33 -5.35
N GLY A 28 26.22 -33.45 -4.90
CA GLY A 28 25.61 -34.74 -5.04
C GLY A 28 24.26 -34.87 -4.32
N ALA A 29 23.38 -35.68 -4.93
CA ALA A 29 21.98 -35.88 -4.60
C ALA A 29 21.09 -34.71 -4.99
N SER A 30 20.62 -34.72 -6.23
CA SER A 30 19.52 -33.87 -6.70
C SER A 30 18.23 -34.31 -6.02
N TYR A 31 17.87 -33.68 -4.87
CA TYR A 31 16.47 -33.53 -4.49
C TYR A 31 15.92 -32.44 -5.36
N SER A 32 15.48 -32.78 -6.55
CA SER A 32 14.55 -31.96 -7.30
C SER A 32 13.24 -32.02 -6.55
N TYR A 33 12.96 -31.01 -5.72
CA TYR A 33 11.59 -30.73 -5.32
C TYR A 33 10.88 -30.24 -6.58
N PRO A 34 9.94 -30.98 -7.13
CA PRO A 34 9.08 -30.45 -8.17
C PRO A 34 8.03 -29.56 -7.48
N PHE A 35 8.43 -28.35 -7.06
CA PHE A 35 7.48 -27.27 -6.79
C PHE A 35 7.05 -26.58 -8.10
N ILE A 36 7.07 -27.30 -9.19
CA ILE A 36 6.24 -26.99 -10.34
C ILE A 36 5.16 -28.06 -10.30
N SER A 37 4.17 -27.86 -9.46
CA SER A 37 2.91 -28.57 -9.56
C SER A 37 2.38 -28.35 -10.98
N SER A 38 2.26 -29.42 -11.75
CA SER A 38 1.51 -29.43 -13.02
C SER A 38 -0.01 -29.36 -12.81
N THR A 39 -0.45 -29.15 -11.57
CA THR A 39 -1.82 -28.80 -11.25
C THR A 39 -2.07 -27.38 -11.71
N PRO A 40 -3.16 -27.11 -12.44
CA PRO A 40 -3.56 -25.74 -12.76
C PRO A 40 -3.59 -24.94 -11.47
N PRO A 41 -3.05 -23.72 -11.45
CA PRO A 41 -2.96 -22.91 -10.23
C PRO A 41 -4.35 -22.81 -9.63
N THR A 42 -4.43 -23.05 -8.34
CA THR A 42 -5.66 -22.87 -7.57
C THR A 42 -6.01 -21.38 -7.52
N SER A 43 -7.27 -21.08 -7.39
CA SER A 43 -7.91 -19.78 -7.65
C SER A 43 -7.19 -18.51 -7.15
N LEU A 44 -6.47 -18.56 -6.02
CA LEU A 44 -5.84 -17.37 -5.42
C LEU A 44 -4.45 -17.03 -6.00
N HIS A 45 -3.76 -17.99 -6.61
CA HIS A 45 -2.49 -17.79 -7.33
C HIS A 45 -2.65 -17.86 -8.86
N SER A 46 -3.88 -18.00 -9.34
CA SER A 46 -4.16 -17.91 -10.77
C SER A 46 -4.21 -16.44 -11.18
N PHE A 47 -3.09 -15.94 -11.67
CA PHE A 47 -3.01 -14.59 -12.20
C PHE A 47 -3.29 -14.61 -13.70
N THR A 48 -3.95 -13.54 -14.17
CA THR A 48 -4.08 -13.27 -15.60
C THR A 48 -2.73 -12.89 -16.20
N GLU A 49 -2.58 -12.95 -17.53
CA GLU A 49 -1.35 -12.50 -18.20
C GLU A 49 -1.02 -11.04 -17.86
N GLU A 50 -2.04 -10.19 -17.73
CA GLU A 50 -1.90 -8.78 -17.35
C GLU A 50 -1.37 -8.63 -15.91
N GLU A 51 -1.90 -9.40 -14.96
CA GLU A 51 -1.45 -9.41 -13.57
C GLU A 51 0.00 -9.91 -13.44
N ILE A 52 0.37 -10.95 -14.20
CA ILE A 52 1.75 -11.45 -14.26
C ILE A 52 2.68 -10.36 -14.82
N MET A 53 2.29 -9.70 -15.91
CA MET A 53 3.07 -8.61 -16.51
C MET A 53 3.22 -7.43 -15.55
N MET A 54 2.16 -7.06 -14.83
CA MET A 54 2.22 -6.02 -13.79
C MET A 54 3.23 -6.40 -12.72
N LYS A 55 3.09 -7.58 -12.15
CA LYS A 55 4.00 -8.10 -11.11
C LYS A 55 5.45 -8.06 -11.55
N ASP A 56 5.78 -8.61 -12.73
CA ASP A 56 7.13 -8.67 -13.27
C ASP A 56 7.70 -7.28 -13.55
N THR A 57 6.87 -6.37 -14.04
CA THR A 57 7.28 -4.98 -14.32
C THR A 57 7.59 -4.24 -13.03
N VAL A 58 6.73 -4.36 -12.03
CA VAL A 58 6.93 -3.72 -10.73
C VAL A 58 8.11 -4.32 -9.98
N THR A 59 8.32 -5.64 -10.06
CA THR A 59 9.51 -6.29 -9.47
C THR A 59 10.80 -5.68 -10.03
N ARG A 60 10.89 -5.51 -11.37
CA ARG A 60 12.05 -4.87 -11.99
C ARG A 60 12.19 -3.40 -11.61
N PHE A 61 11.08 -2.66 -11.63
CA PHE A 61 11.05 -1.26 -11.22
C PHE A 61 11.53 -1.08 -9.78
N ALA A 62 10.97 -1.84 -8.85
CA ALA A 62 11.35 -1.78 -7.44
C ALA A 62 12.84 -2.05 -7.23
N ARG A 63 13.39 -3.08 -7.88
CA ARG A 63 14.82 -3.44 -7.73
C ARG A 63 15.77 -2.45 -8.37
N HIS A 64 15.46 -1.94 -9.57
CA HIS A 64 16.41 -1.16 -10.36
C HIS A 64 16.22 0.37 -10.25
N VAL A 65 15.02 0.84 -9.92
CA VAL A 65 14.72 2.27 -9.77
C VAL A 65 14.64 2.67 -8.30
N VAL A 66 13.88 1.93 -7.50
CA VAL A 66 13.69 2.23 -6.08
C VAL A 66 14.88 1.77 -5.23
N GLY A 67 15.31 0.52 -5.40
CA GLY A 67 16.35 -0.14 -4.57
C GLY A 67 17.60 0.71 -4.34
N PRO A 68 18.23 1.29 -5.38
CA PRO A 68 19.42 2.13 -5.21
C PRO A 68 19.21 3.41 -4.37
N LYS A 69 17.95 3.82 -4.15
CA LYS A 69 17.59 5.05 -3.45
C LYS A 69 17.03 4.84 -2.04
N VAL A 70 16.77 3.60 -1.63
CA VAL A 70 16.08 3.27 -0.36
C VAL A 70 16.76 3.89 0.85
N MET A 71 18.08 3.67 0.99
CA MET A 71 18.81 4.14 2.17
C MET A 71 18.98 5.66 2.19
N GLU A 72 19.19 6.29 1.04
CA GLU A 72 19.23 7.74 0.89
C GLU A 72 17.89 8.37 1.29
N MET A 73 16.77 7.82 0.78
CA MET A 73 15.43 8.29 1.11
C MET A 73 15.07 8.10 2.60
N ASP A 74 15.50 6.98 3.22
CA ASP A 74 15.29 6.74 4.65
C ASP A 74 16.10 7.75 5.51
N GLU A 75 17.34 8.04 5.15
CA GLU A 75 18.20 8.98 5.88
C GLU A 75 17.71 10.43 5.73
N GLU A 76 17.34 10.84 4.54
CA GLU A 76 16.83 12.18 4.26
C GLU A 76 15.38 12.38 4.71
N GLU A 77 14.69 11.30 5.10
CA GLU A 77 13.29 11.28 5.51
C GLU A 77 12.36 11.86 4.44
N ARG A 78 12.71 11.70 3.15
CA ARG A 78 11.92 12.19 2.01
C ARG A 78 12.08 11.31 0.77
N MET A 79 11.09 11.36 -0.11
CA MET A 79 11.11 10.61 -1.35
C MET A 79 12.00 11.30 -2.40
N ASP A 80 12.74 10.49 -3.15
CA ASP A 80 13.51 10.95 -4.30
C ASP A 80 12.55 11.39 -5.42
N LYS A 81 12.77 12.59 -5.99
CA LYS A 81 11.91 13.16 -7.04
C LYS A 81 11.97 12.35 -8.33
N GLY A 82 13.12 11.74 -8.63
CA GLY A 82 13.30 10.88 -9.80
C GLY A 82 12.48 9.59 -9.67
N VAL A 83 12.45 8.98 -8.46
CA VAL A 83 11.62 7.83 -8.15
C VAL A 83 10.13 8.19 -8.29
N LEU A 84 9.69 9.33 -7.73
CA LEU A 84 8.30 9.78 -7.87
C LEU A 84 7.90 9.97 -9.33
N LYS A 85 8.74 10.65 -10.12
CA LYS A 85 8.51 10.82 -11.55
C LYS A 85 8.42 9.49 -12.30
N SER A 86 9.31 8.56 -11.97
CA SER A 86 9.33 7.24 -12.59
C SER A 86 8.12 6.38 -12.24
N LEU A 87 7.49 6.54 -11.06
CA LEU A 87 6.22 5.90 -10.70
C LEU A 87 5.10 6.32 -11.68
N PHE A 88 4.98 7.60 -12.00
CA PHE A 88 4.02 8.10 -12.99
C PHE A 88 4.35 7.60 -14.40
N GLU A 89 5.59 7.73 -14.83
CA GLU A 89 6.04 7.28 -16.16
C GLU A 89 5.81 5.78 -16.40
N SER A 90 5.83 4.99 -15.31
CA SER A 90 5.56 3.55 -15.34
C SER A 90 4.07 3.20 -15.19
N GLY A 91 3.17 4.19 -15.06
CA GLY A 91 1.72 3.99 -14.90
C GLY A 91 1.30 3.45 -13.54
N LEU A 92 2.21 3.45 -12.54
CA LEU A 92 1.95 2.89 -11.21
C LEU A 92 1.10 3.80 -10.31
N MET A 93 0.88 5.04 -10.73
CA MET A 93 0.03 5.99 -10.00
C MET A 93 -1.42 6.00 -10.51
N GLY A 94 -1.71 5.37 -11.65
CA GLY A 94 -3.06 5.27 -12.23
C GLY A 94 -3.44 3.85 -12.62
N ILE A 95 -3.18 2.86 -11.75
CA ILE A 95 -3.30 1.43 -12.08
C ILE A 95 -4.73 1.07 -12.48
N GLU A 96 -5.73 1.44 -11.66
CA GLU A 96 -7.14 1.16 -11.95
C GLU A 96 -7.85 2.28 -12.71
N ILE A 97 -7.23 3.46 -12.90
CA ILE A 97 -7.83 4.57 -13.66
C ILE A 97 -8.01 4.11 -15.10
N GLU A 98 -9.19 4.37 -15.64
CA GLU A 98 -9.58 3.99 -16.99
C GLU A 98 -8.69 4.68 -18.05
N PRO A 99 -8.41 4.03 -19.20
CA PRO A 99 -7.53 4.61 -20.23
C PRO A 99 -8.05 5.92 -20.83
N GLU A 100 -9.36 6.18 -20.79
CA GLU A 100 -9.95 7.45 -21.20
C GLU A 100 -9.53 8.64 -20.32
N TYR A 101 -9.08 8.36 -19.10
CA TYR A 101 -8.49 9.30 -18.14
C TYR A 101 -6.97 9.12 -17.99
N GLU A 102 -6.30 8.60 -19.01
CA GLU A 102 -4.84 8.38 -19.06
C GLU A 102 -4.29 7.34 -18.09
N GLY A 103 -5.14 6.54 -17.45
CA GLY A 103 -4.74 5.47 -16.55
C GLY A 103 -4.36 4.17 -17.27
N SER A 104 -3.94 3.17 -16.49
CA SER A 104 -3.56 1.84 -17.02
C SER A 104 -4.77 0.95 -17.28
N GLY A 105 -5.89 1.15 -16.60
CA GLY A 105 -7.13 0.37 -16.73
C GLY A 105 -7.00 -1.08 -16.26
N CYS A 106 -6.04 -1.34 -15.36
CA CYS A 106 -5.78 -2.67 -14.81
C CYS A 106 -6.72 -3.00 -13.65
N SER A 107 -6.70 -4.24 -13.20
CA SER A 107 -7.54 -4.75 -12.12
C SER A 107 -7.10 -4.24 -10.73
N PHE A 108 -7.98 -4.34 -9.75
CA PHE A 108 -7.63 -4.09 -8.35
C PHE A 108 -6.56 -5.06 -7.86
N THR A 109 -6.63 -6.33 -8.26
CA THR A 109 -5.59 -7.32 -7.93
C THR A 109 -4.23 -6.90 -8.52
N SER A 110 -4.19 -6.31 -9.70
CA SER A 110 -2.96 -5.73 -10.27
C SER A 110 -2.38 -4.63 -9.38
N ALA A 111 -3.22 -3.77 -8.78
CA ALA A 111 -2.79 -2.76 -7.82
C ALA A 111 -2.22 -3.41 -6.54
N ILE A 112 -2.89 -4.44 -6.01
CA ILE A 112 -2.45 -5.18 -4.82
C ILE A 112 -1.09 -5.87 -5.06
N LEU A 113 -0.90 -6.48 -6.23
CA LEU A 113 0.39 -7.07 -6.62
C LEU A 113 1.50 -6.01 -6.73
N ALA A 114 1.19 -4.84 -7.30
CA ALA A 114 2.14 -3.74 -7.40
C ALA A 114 2.58 -3.23 -6.01
N ILE A 115 1.64 -3.07 -5.09
CA ILE A 115 1.90 -2.64 -3.71
C ILE A 115 2.78 -3.67 -2.98
N GLU A 116 2.50 -4.97 -3.12
CA GLU A 116 3.31 -6.04 -2.54
C GLU A 116 4.75 -6.02 -3.09
N GLU A 117 4.93 -5.96 -4.42
CA GLU A 117 6.26 -5.99 -5.03
C GLU A 117 7.10 -4.75 -4.70
N LEU A 118 6.49 -3.56 -4.60
CA LEU A 118 7.16 -2.35 -4.13
C LEU A 118 7.63 -2.50 -2.67
N ALA A 119 6.78 -3.07 -1.80
CA ALA A 119 7.07 -3.21 -0.38
C ALA A 119 8.18 -4.21 -0.07
N LYS A 120 8.47 -5.16 -0.97
CA LYS A 120 9.63 -6.05 -0.85
C LYS A 120 10.96 -5.29 -0.89
N VAL A 121 10.95 -4.09 -1.47
CA VAL A 121 12.14 -3.25 -1.62
C VAL A 121 12.07 -2.02 -0.72
N ASP A 122 10.95 -1.28 -0.76
CA ASP A 122 10.73 -0.13 0.11
C ASP A 122 9.26 0.06 0.49
N PRO A 123 8.89 -0.24 1.75
CA PRO A 123 7.55 -0.01 2.27
C PRO A 123 7.09 1.46 2.21
N ALA A 124 8.01 2.44 2.21
CA ALA A 124 7.66 3.85 2.13
C ALA A 124 7.15 4.25 0.74
N ILE A 125 7.76 3.75 -0.33
CA ILE A 125 7.27 3.92 -1.71
C ILE A 125 5.96 3.15 -1.92
N SER A 126 5.88 1.94 -1.36
CA SER A 126 4.68 1.11 -1.44
C SER A 126 3.45 1.80 -0.85
N VAL A 127 3.56 2.41 0.34
CA VAL A 127 2.42 3.10 0.96
C VAL A 127 2.00 4.36 0.20
N LEU A 128 2.94 5.06 -0.45
CA LEU A 128 2.58 6.20 -1.30
C LEU A 128 1.72 5.73 -2.49
N CYS A 129 2.15 4.67 -3.16
CA CYS A 129 1.44 4.06 -4.27
C CYS A 129 0.07 3.50 -3.81
N ASP A 130 0.01 2.85 -2.65
CA ASP A 130 -1.21 2.30 -2.08
C ASP A 130 -2.25 3.38 -1.82
N ILE A 131 -1.96 4.37 -0.99
CA ILE A 131 -2.90 5.45 -0.64
C ILE A 131 -3.41 6.16 -1.90
N HIS A 132 -2.53 6.40 -2.85
CA HIS A 132 -2.88 7.07 -4.09
C HIS A 132 -3.88 6.24 -4.92
N ASN A 133 -3.63 4.95 -5.10
CA ASN A 133 -4.50 4.08 -5.91
C ASN A 133 -5.76 3.64 -5.15
N THR A 134 -5.62 3.08 -3.92
CA THR A 134 -6.73 2.43 -3.22
C THR A 134 -7.68 3.42 -2.53
N LEU A 135 -7.21 4.62 -2.16
CA LEU A 135 -8.04 5.62 -1.51
C LEU A 135 -8.41 6.75 -2.46
N ILE A 136 -7.43 7.47 -3.02
CA ILE A 136 -7.69 8.69 -3.79
C ILE A 136 -8.35 8.39 -5.13
N ASN A 137 -7.70 7.59 -5.96
CA ASN A 137 -8.22 7.24 -7.28
C ASN A 137 -9.56 6.52 -7.17
N THR A 138 -9.67 5.56 -6.26
CA THR A 138 -10.91 4.81 -6.01
C THR A 138 -12.06 5.71 -5.62
N MET A 139 -11.87 6.66 -4.69
CA MET A 139 -12.94 7.55 -4.28
C MET A 139 -13.40 8.46 -5.40
N ILE A 140 -12.49 9.01 -6.20
CA ILE A 140 -12.84 9.88 -7.33
C ILE A 140 -13.56 9.07 -8.41
N ARG A 141 -13.08 7.85 -8.73
CA ARG A 141 -13.74 6.96 -9.69
C ARG A 141 -15.16 6.57 -9.27
N LYS A 142 -15.37 6.28 -7.98
CA LYS A 142 -16.67 5.84 -7.46
C LYS A 142 -17.67 6.98 -7.24
N TYR A 143 -17.23 8.09 -6.70
CA TYR A 143 -18.12 9.14 -6.19
C TYR A 143 -17.99 10.47 -6.92
N GLY A 144 -16.99 10.64 -7.78
CA GLY A 144 -16.81 11.84 -8.59
C GLY A 144 -17.86 11.95 -9.69
N THR A 145 -18.36 13.18 -9.91
CA THR A 145 -19.12 13.51 -11.12
C THR A 145 -18.23 13.36 -12.35
N GLU A 146 -18.81 13.27 -13.55
CA GLU A 146 -18.01 13.21 -14.78
C GLU A 146 -17.08 14.41 -14.95
N ALA A 147 -17.51 15.60 -14.48
CA ALA A 147 -16.67 16.80 -14.46
C ALA A 147 -15.45 16.65 -13.54
N ILE A 148 -15.66 16.09 -12.34
CA ILE A 148 -14.58 15.78 -11.37
C ILE A 148 -13.62 14.74 -11.96
N LYS A 149 -14.15 13.64 -12.50
CA LYS A 149 -13.32 12.59 -13.09
C LYS A 149 -12.44 13.12 -14.22
N LYS A 150 -13.03 13.83 -15.19
CA LYS A 150 -12.32 14.45 -16.31
C LYS A 150 -11.26 15.46 -15.87
N LYS A 151 -11.51 16.18 -14.78
CA LYS A 151 -10.57 17.19 -14.27
C LYS A 151 -9.39 16.57 -13.52
N TYR A 152 -9.63 15.54 -12.69
CA TYR A 152 -8.66 15.10 -11.71
C TYR A 152 -8.01 13.74 -12.02
N LEU A 153 -8.73 12.78 -12.64
CA LEU A 153 -8.15 11.45 -12.88
C LEU A 153 -6.95 11.49 -13.84
N PRO A 154 -6.95 12.27 -14.95
CA PRO A 154 -5.76 12.37 -15.80
C PRO A 154 -4.54 12.92 -15.05
N ARG A 155 -4.72 13.94 -14.22
CA ARG A 155 -3.65 14.50 -13.39
C ARG A 155 -3.11 13.47 -12.39
N LEU A 156 -3.99 12.72 -11.72
CA LEU A 156 -3.61 11.68 -10.77
C LEU A 156 -2.91 10.50 -11.45
N ALA A 157 -3.22 10.22 -12.70
CA ALA A 157 -2.53 9.19 -13.48
C ALA A 157 -1.14 9.62 -13.97
N THR A 158 -0.89 10.93 -14.16
CA THR A 158 0.31 11.42 -14.90
C THR A 158 1.31 12.23 -14.10
N ASP A 159 0.88 13.05 -13.12
CA ASP A 159 1.78 14.01 -12.46
C ASP A 159 1.41 14.45 -11.04
N THR A 160 0.15 14.27 -10.62
CA THR A 160 -0.37 14.80 -9.37
C THR A 160 -0.50 13.73 -8.30
N ILE A 161 0.17 13.91 -7.16
CA ILE A 161 0.03 13.02 -6.00
C ILE A 161 -1.20 13.43 -5.20
N GLY A 162 -1.99 12.42 -4.80
CA GLY A 162 -3.16 12.60 -3.92
C GLY A 162 -2.88 12.21 -2.46
N SER A 163 -3.64 12.81 -1.54
CA SER A 163 -3.59 12.52 -0.10
C SER A 163 -4.99 12.43 0.50
N PHE A 164 -5.13 11.60 1.56
CA PHE A 164 -6.40 11.31 2.22
C PHE A 164 -6.39 11.87 3.64
N ALA A 165 -7.22 12.89 3.90
CA ALA A 165 -7.19 13.69 5.13
C ALA A 165 -8.47 13.51 5.95
N ILE A 166 -8.51 12.44 6.79
CA ILE A 166 -9.65 12.18 7.69
C ILE A 166 -9.25 12.40 9.15
N SER A 167 -8.11 11.86 9.61
CA SER A 167 -7.72 11.83 11.03
C SER A 167 -7.43 13.22 11.60
N GLU A 168 -7.73 13.40 12.88
CA GLU A 168 -7.45 14.60 13.66
C GLU A 168 -6.80 14.22 15.00
N ALA A 169 -6.24 15.16 15.74
CA ALA A 169 -5.62 14.90 17.04
C ALA A 169 -6.56 14.19 18.03
N GLY A 170 -7.85 14.52 18.01
CA GLY A 170 -8.89 13.89 18.82
C GLY A 170 -9.67 12.77 18.14
N SER A 171 -9.36 12.44 16.88
CA SER A 171 -10.16 11.52 16.05
C SER A 171 -9.25 10.61 15.24
N GLY A 172 -8.77 9.53 15.85
CA GLY A 172 -7.97 8.49 15.23
C GLY A 172 -8.77 7.23 14.97
N SER A 173 -8.81 6.29 15.94
CA SER A 173 -9.64 5.07 15.84
C SER A 173 -11.14 5.39 15.82
N ASP A 174 -11.58 6.43 16.50
CA ASP A 174 -12.91 7.02 16.37
C ASP A 174 -12.88 8.06 15.23
N ALA A 175 -12.77 7.58 13.99
CA ALA A 175 -12.52 8.41 12.81
C ALA A 175 -13.65 9.41 12.50
N PHE A 176 -14.84 9.17 13.05
CA PHE A 176 -16.03 10.02 12.79
C PHE A 176 -16.33 11.02 13.90
N ALA A 177 -15.51 11.10 14.94
CA ALA A 177 -15.52 12.16 15.94
C ALA A 177 -14.75 13.42 15.47
N LEU A 178 -14.49 13.55 14.17
CA LEU A 178 -13.79 14.70 13.60
C LEU A 178 -14.55 16.01 13.81
N VAL A 179 -13.80 17.11 14.05
CA VAL A 179 -14.34 18.43 14.37
C VAL A 179 -14.01 19.51 13.32
N THR A 180 -13.20 19.20 12.31
CA THR A 180 -12.99 20.11 11.16
C THR A 180 -14.33 20.45 10.53
N LYS A 181 -14.62 21.76 10.38
CA LYS A 181 -15.89 22.27 9.87
C LYS A 181 -15.80 22.69 8.43
N ALA A 182 -16.91 22.56 7.71
CA ALA A 182 -17.12 23.13 6.39
C ALA A 182 -18.41 23.94 6.37
N GLU A 183 -18.31 25.26 6.36
CA GLU A 183 -19.44 26.18 6.36
C GLU A 183 -19.89 26.45 4.92
N ASP A 184 -21.19 26.27 4.64
CA ASP A 184 -21.79 26.57 3.33
C ASP A 184 -21.98 28.11 3.19
N LYS A 185 -21.36 28.70 2.16
CA LYS A 185 -21.45 30.12 1.82
C LYS A 185 -22.23 30.39 0.53
N GLY A 186 -22.99 29.43 0.08
CA GLY A 186 -23.81 29.54 -1.12
C GLY A 186 -23.13 28.97 -2.37
N ASP A 187 -22.11 29.59 -2.88
CA ASP A 187 -21.33 29.16 -4.07
C ASP A 187 -20.09 28.32 -3.72
N HIS A 188 -19.66 28.31 -2.45
CA HIS A 188 -18.49 27.57 -1.97
C HIS A 188 -18.69 27.15 -0.51
N TYR A 189 -17.78 26.27 -0.05
CA TYR A 189 -17.59 25.94 1.36
C TYR A 189 -16.33 26.62 1.90
N VAL A 190 -16.35 26.96 3.19
CA VAL A 190 -15.18 27.46 3.92
C VAL A 190 -14.78 26.42 4.95
N LEU A 191 -13.58 25.84 4.80
CA LEU A 191 -13.05 24.83 5.69
C LEU A 191 -12.16 25.43 6.76
N ASN A 192 -12.43 25.06 8.02
CA ASN A 192 -11.66 25.47 9.20
C ASN A 192 -11.41 24.27 10.11
N GLY A 193 -10.16 24.06 10.53
CA GLY A 193 -9.75 22.98 11.42
C GLY A 193 -8.33 22.50 11.16
N SER A 194 -8.04 21.27 11.60
CA SER A 194 -6.74 20.63 11.37
C SER A 194 -6.91 19.13 11.11
N LYS A 195 -5.95 18.56 10.39
CA LYS A 195 -5.85 17.12 10.16
C LYS A 195 -4.48 16.64 10.61
N MET A 196 -4.39 15.41 11.15
CA MET A 196 -3.18 14.86 11.71
C MET A 196 -2.86 13.48 11.13
N TRP A 197 -1.59 13.14 11.06
CA TRP A 197 -1.08 11.87 10.54
C TRP A 197 -1.35 11.66 9.04
N ILE A 198 -1.37 12.74 8.26
CA ILE A 198 -1.78 12.70 6.86
C ILE A 198 -0.59 12.31 5.98
N SER A 199 -0.67 11.08 5.44
CA SER A 199 0.34 10.53 4.55
C SER A 199 0.30 11.20 3.17
N ASN A 200 1.44 11.19 2.46
CA ASN A 200 1.66 11.80 1.14
C ASN A 200 1.49 13.34 1.11
N SER A 201 1.10 13.98 2.20
CA SER A 201 0.63 15.36 2.19
C SER A 201 1.73 16.40 1.91
N ALA A 202 3.01 16.08 2.13
CA ALA A 202 4.09 16.97 1.74
C ALA A 202 4.24 17.02 0.20
N GLU A 203 4.08 15.90 -0.46
CA GLU A 203 4.21 15.71 -1.90
C GLU A 203 2.90 15.99 -2.65
N ALA A 204 1.73 15.84 -1.98
CA ALA A 204 0.43 15.93 -2.61
C ALA A 204 0.06 17.38 -3.02
N GLU A 205 -0.55 17.49 -4.20
CA GLU A 205 -1.18 18.73 -4.69
C GLU A 205 -2.73 18.68 -4.58
N LEU A 206 -3.31 17.49 -4.43
CA LEU A 206 -4.74 17.25 -4.29
C LEU A 206 -5.01 16.42 -3.03
N MET A 207 -6.01 16.82 -2.26
CA MET A 207 -6.39 16.12 -1.03
C MET A 207 -7.88 15.83 -0.99
N ILE A 208 -8.27 14.62 -0.55
CA ILE A 208 -9.64 14.34 -0.13
C ILE A 208 -9.72 14.68 1.36
N VAL A 209 -10.46 15.74 1.69
CA VAL A 209 -10.62 16.25 3.05
C VAL A 209 -12.03 15.96 3.55
N PHE A 210 -12.12 15.31 4.72
CA PHE A 210 -13.41 15.09 5.39
C PHE A 210 -13.63 16.17 6.42
N ALA A 211 -14.76 16.89 6.27
CA ALA A 211 -15.17 17.97 7.17
C ALA A 211 -16.67 17.89 7.46
N ASN A 212 -17.10 18.41 8.62
CA ASN A 212 -18.49 18.35 9.03
C ASN A 212 -19.23 19.60 8.56
N THR A 213 -20.21 19.42 7.68
CA THR A 213 -21.09 20.45 7.16
C THR A 213 -22.33 20.71 8.06
N ASN A 214 -22.64 19.76 8.96
CA ASN A 214 -23.75 19.86 9.89
C ASN A 214 -23.40 19.18 11.23
N PRO A 215 -22.70 19.88 12.16
CA PRO A 215 -22.27 19.30 13.44
C PRO A 215 -23.42 18.75 14.30
N SER A 216 -24.63 19.29 14.19
CA SER A 216 -25.79 18.80 14.95
C SER A 216 -26.26 17.41 14.50
N ALA A 217 -25.94 16.99 13.28
CA ALA A 217 -26.21 15.65 12.76
C ALA A 217 -25.11 14.61 13.13
N GLY A 218 -24.08 15.02 13.91
CA GLY A 218 -22.97 14.16 14.28
C GLY A 218 -22.21 13.65 13.03
N TYR A 219 -21.90 12.35 13.00
CA TYR A 219 -21.17 11.75 11.88
C TYR A 219 -21.92 11.80 10.53
N LYS A 220 -23.26 11.97 10.56
CA LYS A 220 -24.09 12.13 9.35
C LYS A 220 -23.95 13.51 8.71
N GLY A 221 -23.28 14.46 9.37
CA GLY A 221 -22.91 15.75 8.79
C GLY A 221 -21.58 15.74 8.06
N ILE A 222 -20.81 14.64 8.09
CA ILE A 222 -19.50 14.55 7.46
C ILE A 222 -19.65 14.48 5.93
N THR A 223 -18.90 15.34 5.25
CA THR A 223 -18.84 15.45 3.78
C THR A 223 -17.39 15.31 3.32
N ALA A 224 -17.19 14.72 2.16
CA ALA A 224 -15.87 14.60 1.51
C ALA A 224 -15.69 15.73 0.48
N PHE A 225 -14.54 16.37 0.49
CA PHE A 225 -14.18 17.48 -0.40
C PHE A 225 -12.88 17.17 -1.15
N LEU A 226 -12.83 17.50 -2.44
CA LEU A 226 -11.60 17.57 -3.20
C LEU A 226 -11.00 18.96 -3.05
N VAL A 227 -9.85 19.05 -2.37
CA VAL A 227 -9.21 20.33 -2.04
C VAL A 227 -7.83 20.39 -2.67
N GLU A 228 -7.58 21.35 -3.54
CA GLU A 228 -6.25 21.61 -4.08
C GLU A 228 -5.39 22.32 -3.01
N LYS A 229 -4.17 21.88 -2.82
CA LYS A 229 -3.25 22.41 -1.80
C LYS A 229 -3.06 23.91 -1.90
N GLN A 230 -3.01 24.42 -3.12
CA GLN A 230 -2.85 25.85 -3.43
C GLN A 230 -4.02 26.74 -2.92
N TRP A 231 -5.17 26.15 -2.53
CA TRP A 231 -6.29 26.93 -1.99
C TRP A 231 -6.10 27.34 -0.53
N GLY A 232 -4.94 27.08 0.05
CA GLY A 232 -4.55 27.56 1.36
C GLY A 232 -4.32 26.50 2.41
N ILE A 233 -4.20 25.21 2.03
CA ILE A 233 -3.80 24.17 2.97
C ILE A 233 -2.36 24.42 3.41
N LYS A 234 -2.14 24.52 4.72
CA LYS A 234 -0.81 24.68 5.30
C LYS A 234 -0.33 23.37 5.91
N ILE A 235 0.92 23.02 5.67
CA ILE A 235 1.60 21.97 6.43
C ILE A 235 2.09 22.60 7.72
N ALA A 236 1.42 22.29 8.83
CA ALA A 236 1.78 22.80 10.15
C ALA A 236 3.03 22.08 10.70
N LYS A 237 3.13 20.78 10.45
CA LYS A 237 4.25 19.96 10.92
C LYS A 237 4.44 18.73 10.04
N ARG A 238 5.70 18.38 9.74
CA ARG A 238 6.10 17.06 9.22
C ARG A 238 6.61 16.21 10.37
N GLU A 239 6.04 15.03 10.56
CA GLU A 239 6.37 14.16 11.68
C GLU A 239 7.67 13.39 11.43
N LYS A 240 8.54 13.34 12.45
CA LYS A 240 9.67 12.42 12.51
C LYS A 240 9.19 11.07 13.02
N LYS A 241 9.52 9.99 12.32
CA LYS A 241 8.92 8.68 12.53
C LYS A 241 9.95 7.60 12.83
N LEU A 242 9.49 6.51 13.43
CA LEU A 242 10.29 5.31 13.67
C LEU A 242 10.68 4.66 12.34
N GLY A 243 9.72 4.41 11.44
CA GLY A 243 9.87 3.74 10.16
C GLY A 243 9.11 4.42 9.04
N ILE A 244 9.16 3.86 7.84
CA ILE A 244 8.65 4.43 6.59
C ILE A 244 8.95 5.93 6.48
N LYS A 245 10.18 6.31 6.83
CA LYS A 245 10.57 7.69 7.05
C LYS A 245 10.46 8.54 5.79
N ALA A 246 10.74 7.96 4.63
CA ALA A 246 10.64 8.64 3.34
C ALA A 246 9.21 9.07 3.01
N SER A 247 8.18 8.28 3.40
CA SER A 247 6.78 8.66 3.26
C SER A 247 6.46 9.83 4.18
N SER A 248 6.02 10.97 3.65
CA SER A 248 5.62 12.10 4.48
C SER A 248 4.38 11.77 5.31
N THR A 249 4.36 12.27 6.53
CA THR A 249 3.21 12.20 7.43
C THR A 249 3.12 13.55 8.11
N CYS A 250 2.07 14.34 7.81
CA CYS A 250 2.01 15.72 8.26
C CYS A 250 0.75 16.02 9.07
N GLU A 251 0.87 17.07 9.86
CA GLU A 251 -0.25 17.84 10.38
C GLU A 251 -0.59 18.95 9.37
N LEU A 252 -1.88 19.09 9.06
CA LEU A 252 -2.41 20.08 8.14
C LEU A 252 -3.29 21.08 8.89
N SER A 253 -3.20 22.38 8.54
CA SER A 253 -4.09 23.44 9.03
C SER A 253 -4.91 24.01 7.89
N PHE A 254 -6.18 24.25 8.20
CA PHE A 254 -7.18 24.86 7.33
C PHE A 254 -7.70 26.12 8.03
N GLU A 255 -7.37 27.28 7.46
CA GLU A 255 -7.80 28.59 7.94
C GLU A 255 -8.51 29.30 6.79
N ASP A 256 -9.84 29.35 6.87
CA ASP A 256 -10.73 29.92 5.85
C ASP A 256 -10.47 29.41 4.42
N VAL A 257 -10.15 28.10 4.29
CA VAL A 257 -9.88 27.47 2.99
C VAL A 257 -11.18 27.41 2.18
N ARG A 258 -11.22 28.12 1.07
CA ARG A 258 -12.40 28.17 0.17
C ARG A 258 -12.38 27.01 -0.80
N VAL A 259 -13.45 26.23 -0.80
CA VAL A 259 -13.61 25.04 -1.67
C VAL A 259 -14.88 25.22 -2.50
N PRO A 260 -14.78 25.26 -3.84
CA PRO A 260 -15.94 25.37 -4.73
C PRO A 260 -16.96 24.25 -4.49
N LYS A 261 -18.25 24.52 -4.65
CA LYS A 261 -19.32 23.51 -4.45
C LYS A 261 -19.20 22.32 -5.38
N GLU A 262 -18.71 22.50 -6.58
CA GLU A 262 -18.46 21.44 -7.54
C GLU A 262 -17.36 20.46 -7.10
N ASN A 263 -16.57 20.83 -6.09
CA ASN A 263 -15.52 19.98 -5.50
C ASN A 263 -16.01 19.15 -4.29
N VAL A 264 -17.30 19.15 -4.00
CA VAL A 264 -17.88 18.15 -3.10
C VAL A 264 -17.80 16.79 -3.79
N LEU A 265 -17.19 15.82 -3.12
CA LEU A 265 -17.08 14.47 -3.64
C LEU A 265 -18.31 13.65 -3.21
N GLY A 266 -19.15 13.32 -4.17
CA GLY A 266 -20.42 12.63 -3.93
C GLY A 266 -21.50 13.55 -3.38
N VAL A 267 -22.20 13.12 -2.33
CA VAL A 267 -23.37 13.79 -1.73
C VAL A 267 -23.01 14.36 -0.36
N VAL A 268 -23.44 15.59 -0.08
CA VAL A 268 -23.29 16.25 1.22
C VAL A 268 -23.87 15.37 2.34
N GLY A 269 -23.12 15.19 3.43
CA GLY A 269 -23.50 14.37 4.57
C GLY A 269 -23.29 12.85 4.37
N GLN A 270 -22.77 12.40 3.24
CA GLN A 270 -22.48 10.99 2.99
C GLN A 270 -20.98 10.64 3.12
N GLY A 271 -20.13 11.58 3.48
CA GLY A 271 -18.69 11.40 3.56
C GLY A 271 -18.27 10.26 4.48
N TYR A 272 -18.97 10.07 5.62
CA TYR A 272 -18.68 8.95 6.52
C TYR A 272 -18.84 7.58 5.85
N LYS A 273 -19.87 7.43 5.00
CA LYS A 273 -20.11 6.17 4.27
C LYS A 273 -19.02 5.91 3.25
N TYR A 274 -18.64 6.94 2.49
CA TYR A 274 -17.57 6.85 1.51
C TYR A 274 -16.22 6.52 2.16
N ALA A 275 -15.94 7.12 3.33
CA ALA A 275 -14.75 6.80 4.11
C ALA A 275 -14.70 5.33 4.54
N ILE A 276 -15.81 4.80 5.11
CA ILE A 276 -15.89 3.39 5.53
C ILE A 276 -15.63 2.45 4.36
N GLU A 277 -16.27 2.68 3.21
CA GLU A 277 -16.14 1.84 2.03
C GLU A 277 -14.70 1.85 1.51
N SER A 278 -14.08 3.04 1.38
CA SER A 278 -12.71 3.17 0.88
C SER A 278 -11.66 2.62 1.85
N LEU A 279 -11.82 2.82 3.15
CA LEU A 279 -10.91 2.27 4.16
C LEU A 279 -10.92 0.73 4.20
N ASN A 280 -12.02 0.07 3.80
CA ASN A 280 -12.02 -1.39 3.66
C ASN A 280 -11.14 -1.86 2.50
N GLU A 281 -11.06 -1.10 1.40
CA GLU A 281 -10.15 -1.38 0.29
C GLU A 281 -8.70 -1.06 0.65
N GLY A 282 -8.44 0.07 1.32
CA GLY A 282 -7.13 0.43 1.87
C GLY A 282 -6.55 -0.62 2.82
N ARG A 283 -7.40 -1.32 3.61
CA ARG A 283 -6.95 -2.45 4.44
C ARG A 283 -6.32 -3.57 3.63
N ILE A 284 -6.83 -3.85 2.43
CA ILE A 284 -6.25 -4.88 1.53
C ILE A 284 -4.89 -4.39 1.01
N GLY A 285 -4.79 -3.12 0.63
CA GLY A 285 -3.53 -2.51 0.19
C GLY A 285 -2.47 -2.56 1.29
N ILE A 286 -2.80 -2.17 2.53
CA ILE A 286 -1.88 -2.29 3.66
C ILE A 286 -1.53 -3.76 3.97
N ALA A 287 -2.45 -4.69 3.81
CA ALA A 287 -2.12 -6.11 3.95
C ALA A 287 -1.07 -6.55 2.92
N ALA A 288 -1.22 -6.13 1.66
CA ALA A 288 -0.23 -6.40 0.61
C ALA A 288 1.14 -5.76 0.90
N GLN A 289 1.14 -4.50 1.37
CA GLN A 289 2.37 -3.83 1.81
C GLN A 289 3.07 -4.62 2.92
N MET A 290 2.33 -5.08 3.93
CA MET A 290 2.90 -5.84 5.05
C MET A 290 3.40 -7.22 4.62
N VAL A 291 2.71 -7.89 3.69
CA VAL A 291 3.18 -9.15 3.08
C VAL A 291 4.48 -8.91 2.31
N GLY A 292 4.54 -7.86 1.49
CA GLY A 292 5.74 -7.49 0.75
C GLY A 292 6.91 -7.16 1.68
N LEU A 293 6.68 -6.38 2.73
CA LEU A 293 7.67 -6.08 3.76
C LEU A 293 8.20 -7.36 4.44
N ALA A 294 7.31 -8.26 4.85
CA ALA A 294 7.70 -9.53 5.47
C ALA A 294 8.58 -10.36 4.54
N GLN A 295 8.21 -10.44 3.26
CA GLN A 295 8.95 -11.15 2.24
C GLN A 295 10.31 -10.49 1.96
N GLY A 296 10.37 -9.15 1.85
CA GLY A 296 11.62 -8.42 1.61
C GLY A 296 12.64 -8.62 2.72
N ALA A 297 12.22 -8.55 3.98
CA ALA A 297 13.08 -8.85 5.13
C ALA A 297 13.59 -10.31 5.10
N PHE A 298 12.72 -11.25 4.77
CA PHE A 298 13.05 -12.66 4.62
C PHE A 298 14.06 -12.90 3.49
N ASP A 299 13.84 -12.27 2.32
CA ASP A 299 14.67 -12.43 1.12
C ASP A 299 16.08 -11.85 1.29
N ILE A 300 16.28 -10.90 2.20
CA ILE A 300 17.60 -10.38 2.57
C ILE A 300 18.29 -11.34 3.54
N ALA A 301 17.59 -11.81 4.57
CA ALA A 301 18.20 -12.55 5.66
C ALA A 301 18.49 -14.02 5.31
N LEU A 302 17.61 -14.68 4.54
CA LEU A 302 17.75 -16.10 4.23
C LEU A 302 19.02 -16.43 3.44
N PRO A 303 19.36 -15.75 2.32
CA PRO A 303 20.63 -16.00 1.62
C PRO A 303 21.86 -15.79 2.51
N TYR A 304 21.83 -14.74 3.35
CA TYR A 304 22.91 -14.44 4.26
C TYR A 304 23.21 -15.61 5.22
N ILE A 305 22.19 -16.19 5.88
CA ILE A 305 22.40 -17.31 6.81
C ILE A 305 22.76 -18.62 6.10
N MET A 306 22.43 -18.76 4.81
CA MET A 306 22.89 -19.91 4.00
C MET A 306 24.37 -19.83 3.61
N GLU A 307 24.95 -18.63 3.59
CA GLU A 307 26.37 -18.42 3.29
C GLU A 307 27.22 -18.25 4.57
N ARG A 308 26.71 -17.57 5.59
CA ARG A 308 27.42 -17.30 6.84
C ARG A 308 27.68 -18.58 7.63
N LYS A 309 28.95 -18.87 7.90
CA LYS A 309 29.35 -20.07 8.65
C LYS A 309 29.70 -19.72 10.10
N GLN A 310 29.20 -20.54 11.02
CA GLN A 310 29.60 -20.59 12.42
C GLN A 310 29.64 -22.06 12.87
N PHE A 311 30.52 -22.40 13.81
CA PHE A 311 30.71 -23.77 14.28
C PHE A 311 30.92 -24.80 13.13
N GLY A 312 31.61 -24.37 12.07
CA GLY A 312 32.00 -25.20 10.93
C GLY A 312 30.96 -25.41 9.83
N LYS A 313 29.74 -24.84 9.95
CA LYS A 313 28.68 -24.98 8.94
C LYS A 313 27.85 -23.69 8.78
N PRO A 314 27.08 -23.55 7.67
CA PRO A 314 26.16 -22.44 7.48
C PRO A 314 25.17 -22.29 8.67
N VAL A 315 24.90 -21.02 9.06
CA VAL A 315 23.96 -20.76 10.16
C VAL A 315 22.57 -21.33 9.84
N GLY A 316 22.13 -21.25 8.59
CA GLY A 316 20.85 -21.80 8.12
C GLY A 316 20.73 -23.32 8.21
N GLU A 317 21.82 -24.07 8.41
CA GLU A 317 21.81 -25.53 8.58
C GLU A 317 21.57 -25.99 10.02
N PHE A 318 21.55 -25.08 10.99
CA PHE A 318 21.16 -25.44 12.35
C PHE A 318 19.66 -25.71 12.41
N GLN A 319 19.25 -26.83 13.01
CA GLN A 319 17.85 -27.26 13.05
C GLN A 319 16.90 -26.18 13.64
N GLY A 320 17.34 -25.49 14.71
CA GLY A 320 16.57 -24.39 15.27
C GLY A 320 16.32 -23.25 14.29
N MET A 321 17.31 -22.94 13.43
CA MET A 321 17.15 -21.94 12.36
C MET A 321 16.22 -22.43 11.26
N GLN A 322 16.34 -23.72 10.87
CA GLN A 322 15.48 -24.34 9.87
C GLN A 322 14.00 -24.27 10.27
N HIS A 323 13.69 -24.56 11.54
CA HIS A 323 12.34 -24.47 12.05
C HIS A 323 11.81 -23.02 12.04
N GLN A 324 12.65 -22.03 12.37
CA GLN A 324 12.24 -20.64 12.41
C GLN A 324 11.92 -20.12 11.01
N TYR A 325 12.83 -20.26 10.03
CA TYR A 325 12.57 -19.74 8.70
C TYR A 325 11.47 -20.51 7.95
N ALA A 326 11.32 -21.82 8.19
CA ALA A 326 10.21 -22.57 7.65
C ALA A 326 8.85 -22.08 8.20
N GLN A 327 8.78 -21.80 9.51
CA GLN A 327 7.57 -21.26 10.14
C GLN A 327 7.24 -19.86 9.57
N VAL A 328 8.23 -18.97 9.41
CA VAL A 328 8.03 -17.65 8.82
C VAL A 328 7.55 -17.75 7.38
N ALA A 329 8.12 -18.65 6.58
CA ALA A 329 7.69 -18.87 5.20
C ALA A 329 6.21 -19.29 5.11
N VAL A 330 5.77 -20.24 5.97
CA VAL A 330 4.36 -20.65 6.05
C VAL A 330 3.45 -19.46 6.41
N GLU A 331 3.86 -18.65 7.37
CA GLU A 331 3.06 -17.52 7.85
C GLU A 331 2.97 -16.38 6.82
N ILE A 332 4.07 -16.10 6.09
CA ILE A 332 4.04 -15.14 4.97
C ILE A 332 3.05 -15.61 3.90
N GLU A 333 3.11 -16.90 3.54
CA GLU A 333 2.21 -17.46 2.54
C GLU A 333 0.74 -17.42 2.99
N ALA A 334 0.46 -17.75 4.24
CA ALA A 334 -0.88 -17.65 4.80
C ALA A 334 -1.41 -16.20 4.77
N ALA A 335 -0.56 -15.20 5.11
CA ALA A 335 -0.92 -13.79 5.03
C ALA A 335 -1.21 -13.34 3.59
N ARG A 336 -0.39 -13.81 2.63
CA ARG A 336 -0.57 -13.56 1.19
C ARG A 336 -1.90 -14.09 0.69
N LEU A 337 -2.22 -15.35 1.01
CA LEU A 337 -3.48 -15.97 0.62
C LEU A 337 -4.70 -15.23 1.18
N LEU A 338 -4.67 -14.78 2.44
CA LEU A 338 -5.72 -13.95 3.02
C LEU A 338 -5.88 -12.63 2.25
N THR A 339 -4.78 -12.00 1.88
CA THR A 339 -4.76 -10.73 1.15
C THR A 339 -5.35 -10.89 -0.25
N TYR A 340 -4.91 -11.90 -1.00
CA TYR A 340 -5.41 -12.15 -2.35
C TYR A 340 -6.88 -12.59 -2.34
N ASN A 341 -7.30 -13.37 -1.35
CA ASN A 341 -8.71 -13.71 -1.18
C ASN A 341 -9.59 -12.46 -1.00
N ALA A 342 -9.16 -11.52 -0.15
CA ALA A 342 -9.88 -10.27 0.06
C ALA A 342 -9.94 -9.42 -1.22
N ALA A 343 -8.83 -9.37 -1.99
CA ALA A 343 -8.76 -8.65 -3.26
C ALA A 343 -9.72 -9.23 -4.30
N ARG A 344 -9.73 -10.55 -4.47
CA ARG A 344 -10.63 -11.23 -5.41
C ARG A 344 -12.11 -11.04 -5.05
N LEU A 345 -12.45 -11.16 -3.76
CA LEU A 345 -13.82 -10.91 -3.30
C LEU A 345 -14.28 -9.47 -3.64
N LYS A 346 -13.39 -8.48 -3.44
CA LYS A 346 -13.69 -7.09 -3.82
C LYS A 346 -13.92 -6.94 -5.32
N GLU A 347 -13.09 -7.55 -6.15
CA GLU A 347 -13.26 -7.50 -7.63
C GLU A 347 -14.55 -8.16 -8.08
N GLU A 348 -14.94 -9.26 -7.46
CA GLU A 348 -16.18 -9.98 -7.75
C GLU A 348 -17.43 -9.28 -7.19
N GLY A 349 -17.31 -8.12 -6.54
CA GLY A 349 -18.40 -7.40 -5.89
C GLY A 349 -19.04 -8.14 -4.71
N LYS A 350 -18.32 -9.10 -4.13
CA LYS A 350 -18.75 -9.88 -2.97
C LYS A 350 -18.42 -9.15 -1.66
N PRO A 351 -19.11 -9.47 -0.54
CA PRO A 351 -18.73 -8.97 0.78
C PRO A 351 -17.30 -9.39 1.14
N PHE A 352 -16.46 -8.43 1.52
CA PHE A 352 -15.02 -8.64 1.80
C PHE A 352 -14.52 -7.96 3.08
N VAL A 353 -15.39 -7.28 3.82
CA VAL A 353 -14.99 -6.45 4.98
C VAL A 353 -14.30 -7.28 6.07
N MET A 354 -14.79 -8.49 6.34
CA MET A 354 -14.19 -9.37 7.32
C MET A 354 -12.83 -9.88 6.83
N GLU A 355 -12.75 -10.31 5.58
CA GLU A 355 -11.56 -10.85 4.95
C GLU A 355 -10.46 -9.76 4.84
N ALA A 356 -10.81 -8.53 4.51
CA ALA A 356 -9.89 -7.38 4.53
C ALA A 356 -9.35 -7.10 5.93
N ALA A 357 -10.21 -7.16 6.95
CA ALA A 357 -9.78 -6.98 8.34
C ALA A 357 -8.87 -8.13 8.82
N MET A 358 -9.17 -9.38 8.45
CA MET A 358 -8.34 -10.56 8.75
C MET A 358 -6.98 -10.47 8.06
N ALA A 359 -6.95 -10.13 6.78
CA ALA A 359 -5.74 -9.98 6.00
C ALA A 359 -4.82 -8.91 6.61
N LYS A 360 -5.34 -7.71 6.86
CA LYS A 360 -4.59 -6.61 7.45
C LYS A 360 -4.04 -6.94 8.84
N LEU A 361 -4.87 -7.53 9.70
CA LEU A 361 -4.46 -7.92 11.04
C LEU A 361 -3.32 -8.95 11.01
N TYR A 362 -3.48 -10.00 10.21
CA TYR A 362 -2.52 -11.10 10.17
C TYR A 362 -1.22 -10.67 9.48
N ALA A 363 -1.31 -10.01 8.32
CA ALA A 363 -0.14 -9.51 7.59
C ALA A 363 0.71 -8.56 8.45
N SER A 364 0.09 -7.66 9.22
CA SER A 364 0.81 -6.75 10.12
C SER A 364 1.60 -7.50 11.21
N LYS A 365 1.00 -8.56 11.78
CA LYS A 365 1.69 -9.39 12.79
C LYS A 365 2.89 -10.14 12.19
N ILE A 366 2.70 -10.66 10.97
CA ILE A 366 3.76 -11.42 10.29
C ILE A 366 4.89 -10.50 9.80
N ALA A 367 4.57 -9.27 9.39
CA ALA A 367 5.57 -8.28 9.05
C ALA A 367 6.49 -7.96 10.24
N GLU A 368 5.93 -7.67 11.42
CA GLU A 368 6.73 -7.45 12.64
C GLU A 368 7.58 -8.67 13.00
N LYS A 369 6.99 -9.87 12.93
CA LYS A 369 7.68 -11.13 13.26
C LYS A 369 8.81 -11.44 12.27
N SER A 370 8.54 -11.38 10.97
CA SER A 370 9.52 -11.67 9.93
C SER A 370 10.68 -10.69 9.98
N ALA A 371 10.41 -9.40 10.11
CA ALA A 371 11.45 -8.37 10.19
C ALA A 371 12.30 -8.50 11.48
N SER A 372 11.70 -8.86 12.61
CA SER A 372 12.43 -9.16 13.85
C SER A 372 13.36 -10.34 13.67
N TYR A 373 12.86 -11.45 13.15
CA TYR A 373 13.68 -12.63 12.91
C TYR A 373 14.80 -12.37 11.88
N ALA A 374 14.52 -11.61 10.82
CA ALA A 374 15.53 -11.26 9.83
C ALA A 374 16.74 -10.53 10.47
N VAL A 375 16.48 -9.57 11.36
CA VAL A 375 17.54 -8.90 12.14
C VAL A 375 18.29 -9.90 13.04
N GLU A 376 17.56 -10.75 13.76
CA GLU A 376 18.16 -11.74 14.66
C GLU A 376 19.02 -12.77 13.91
N TRP A 377 18.52 -13.29 12.78
CA TRP A 377 19.26 -14.28 11.96
C TRP A 377 20.57 -13.73 11.41
N MET A 378 20.61 -12.45 11.06
CA MET A 378 21.81 -11.79 10.57
C MET A 378 22.76 -11.34 11.71
N GLY A 379 22.29 -11.38 12.96
CA GLY A 379 23.09 -11.01 14.13
C GLY A 379 23.56 -9.55 14.09
N GLY A 380 24.85 -9.31 14.38
CA GLY A 380 25.41 -7.94 14.33
C GLY A 380 25.21 -7.24 12.96
N ASN A 381 25.29 -7.99 11.86
CA ASN A 381 25.03 -7.44 10.51
C ASN A 381 23.56 -7.07 10.31
N GLY A 382 22.61 -7.73 10.99
CA GLY A 382 21.22 -7.35 10.97
C GLY A 382 20.90 -6.09 11.77
N PHE A 383 21.77 -5.75 12.72
CA PHE A 383 21.58 -4.63 13.63
C PHE A 383 22.19 -3.30 13.12
N VAL A 384 23.06 -3.37 12.11
CA VAL A 384 23.69 -2.20 11.50
C VAL A 384 22.97 -1.79 10.20
N ARG A 385 23.09 -0.52 9.84
CA ARG A 385 22.36 0.07 8.71
C ARG A 385 22.83 -0.41 7.34
N GLU A 386 24.08 -0.83 7.19
CA GLU A 386 24.71 -1.18 5.92
C GLU A 386 24.00 -2.31 5.17
N THR A 387 23.33 -3.21 5.87
CA THR A 387 22.59 -4.31 5.27
C THR A 387 21.17 -3.93 4.87
N GLY A 388 20.62 -2.86 5.44
CA GLY A 388 19.27 -2.38 5.20
C GLY A 388 18.15 -3.23 5.84
N VAL A 389 18.45 -4.39 6.44
CA VAL A 389 17.41 -5.25 7.01
C VAL A 389 16.75 -4.63 8.25
N GLU A 390 17.51 -3.84 9.04
CA GLU A 390 16.98 -3.14 10.21
C GLU A 390 15.87 -2.14 9.85
N LYS A 391 15.90 -1.59 8.63
CA LYS A 391 14.86 -0.69 8.13
C LYS A 391 13.50 -1.39 8.08
N PHE A 392 13.44 -2.64 7.62
CA PHE A 392 12.20 -3.42 7.60
C PHE A 392 11.62 -3.61 9.01
N TYR A 393 12.47 -3.79 10.03
CA TYR A 393 12.03 -3.87 11.42
C TYR A 393 11.38 -2.57 11.89
N ARG A 394 11.99 -1.41 11.58
CA ARG A 394 11.41 -0.08 11.92
C ARG A 394 10.11 0.16 11.16
N ASP A 395 10.08 -0.19 9.88
CA ASP A 395 8.94 0.03 8.99
C ASP A 395 7.74 -0.86 9.33
N ALA A 396 7.97 -2.09 9.80
CA ALA A 396 6.90 -3.04 10.09
C ALA A 396 5.93 -2.54 11.18
N LYS A 397 6.42 -1.71 12.12
CA LYS A 397 5.62 -1.30 13.28
C LYS A 397 4.36 -0.53 12.93
N ILE A 398 4.39 0.24 11.85
CA ILE A 398 3.22 1.03 11.43
C ILE A 398 2.03 0.16 11.04
N GLY A 399 2.27 -1.06 10.55
CA GLY A 399 1.21 -2.00 10.16
C GLY A 399 0.18 -2.28 11.25
N ALA A 400 0.58 -2.28 12.52
CA ALA A 400 -0.34 -2.47 13.64
C ALA A 400 -1.15 -1.21 14.01
N ILE A 401 -0.85 -0.04 13.43
CA ILE A 401 -1.34 1.26 13.87
C ILE A 401 -2.30 1.88 12.85
N TYR A 402 -1.86 2.12 11.61
CA TYR A 402 -2.64 2.85 10.61
C TYR A 402 -3.67 1.99 9.87
N GLU A 403 -4.54 2.61 9.05
CA GLU A 403 -5.66 1.96 8.35
C GLU A 403 -6.54 1.11 9.28
N GLY A 404 -6.74 1.63 10.51
CA GLY A 404 -7.37 0.95 11.61
C GLY A 404 -6.39 0.06 12.38
N THR A 405 -6.22 0.35 13.66
CA THR A 405 -5.34 -0.41 14.55
C THR A 405 -5.69 -1.90 14.58
N SER A 406 -4.77 -2.74 15.05
CA SER A 406 -5.04 -4.17 15.27
C SER A 406 -6.31 -4.41 16.10
N ASN A 407 -6.60 -3.54 17.09
CA ASN A 407 -7.82 -3.62 17.90
C ASN A 407 -9.07 -3.33 17.08
N ILE A 408 -9.02 -2.35 16.16
CA ILE A 408 -10.15 -2.04 15.26
C ILE A 408 -10.40 -3.21 14.29
N GLN A 409 -9.35 -3.88 13.79
CA GLN A 409 -9.53 -5.08 12.96
C GLN A 409 -10.20 -6.20 13.76
N LEU A 410 -9.73 -6.47 14.99
CA LEU A 410 -10.34 -7.48 15.87
C LEU A 410 -11.80 -7.15 16.19
N GLN A 411 -12.11 -5.89 16.48
CA GLN A 411 -13.49 -5.45 16.73
C GLN A 411 -14.37 -5.65 15.49
N THR A 412 -13.88 -5.33 14.30
CA THR A 412 -14.60 -5.54 13.03
C THR A 412 -14.91 -7.01 12.81
N ILE A 413 -13.90 -7.88 12.98
CA ILE A 413 -14.04 -9.32 12.82
C ILE A 413 -15.03 -9.87 13.85
N ALA A 414 -14.86 -9.51 15.14
CA ALA A 414 -15.72 -9.98 16.22
C ALA A 414 -17.20 -9.63 16.00
N LYS A 415 -17.47 -8.37 15.56
CA LYS A 415 -18.84 -7.94 15.25
C LYS A 415 -19.48 -8.78 14.14
N ILE A 416 -18.75 -9.05 13.07
CA ILE A 416 -19.27 -9.83 11.93
C ILE A 416 -19.44 -11.30 12.32
N VAL A 417 -18.47 -11.87 13.04
CA VAL A 417 -18.58 -13.25 13.54
C VAL A 417 -19.80 -13.38 14.45
N ALA A 418 -19.95 -12.50 15.46
CA ALA A 418 -21.08 -12.55 16.38
C ALA A 418 -22.44 -12.48 15.66
N SER A 419 -22.55 -11.63 14.62
CA SER A 419 -23.80 -11.49 13.86
C SER A 419 -24.22 -12.75 13.08
N LYS A 420 -23.31 -13.72 12.88
CA LYS A 420 -23.64 -15.00 12.24
C LYS A 420 -24.27 -16.01 13.19
N TYR A 421 -24.21 -15.77 14.51
CA TYR A 421 -24.71 -16.65 15.56
C TYR A 421 -25.81 -15.99 16.41
N ALA A 422 -26.17 -14.74 16.11
CA ALA A 422 -27.30 -14.02 16.73
C ALA A 422 -28.57 -14.20 15.90
#